data_5806d8e1007b9e20ac2da8a1cda3a614
#
_entry.id   5806d8e1007b9e20ac2da8a1cda3a614
#
_cell.length_a   1.000
_cell.length_b   1.000
_cell.length_c   1.000
_cell.angle_alpha   90.00
_cell.angle_beta   90.00
_cell.angle_gamma   90.00
#
_symmetry.space_group_name_H-M   'P 1'
#
loop_
_entity.id
_entity.type
_entity.pdbx_description
1 polymer ?
#
loop_
_entity_poly.entity_id
_entity_poly.type
_entity_poly.pdbx_seq_one_letter_code
_entity_poly.pdbx_strand_id
1 'polypeptide(L)' 'MKESTYKRYDDLPLFLSAAMVAQVLGISPSSSYALLHSKGFPTLRVGGRIVVPRDQFIAWVEQHT' A
#
# COMPACT_ATOMS: atom_id res chain seq x y z
N MET A 1 18.43 -7.00 6.22
CA MET A 1 17.20 -6.68 5.51
C MET A 1 16.11 -6.30 6.49
N LYS A 2 15.38 -5.27 6.19
CA LYS A 2 14.34 -4.81 7.07
C LYS A 2 13.08 -5.66 6.90
N GLU A 3 12.54 -6.12 8.01
CA GLU A 3 11.34 -6.93 7.96
C GLU A 3 10.10 -6.07 8.05
N SER A 4 9.09 -6.45 7.30
CA SER A 4 7.79 -5.82 7.37
C SER A 4 7.01 -6.34 8.57
N THR A 5 6.15 -5.48 9.13
CA THR A 5 5.22 -5.89 10.16
C THR A 5 4.25 -6.94 9.64
N TYR A 6 3.92 -6.85 8.36
CA TYR A 6 2.97 -7.77 7.72
C TYR A 6 3.74 -8.79 6.91
N LYS A 7 3.62 -10.04 7.28
CA LYS A 7 4.35 -11.13 6.61
C LYS A 7 3.51 -11.84 5.57
N ARG A 8 2.21 -11.65 5.63
CA ARG A 8 1.27 -12.31 4.73
C ARG A 8 0.20 -11.32 4.32
N TYR A 9 -0.28 -11.49 3.10
CA TYR A 9 -1.36 -10.63 2.62
C TYR A 9 -2.61 -10.76 3.46
N ASP A 10 -2.85 -11.95 4.03
CA ASP A 10 -4.03 -12.18 4.86
C ASP A 10 -4.02 -11.35 6.14
N ASP A 11 -2.84 -10.90 6.56
CA ASP A 11 -2.72 -10.08 7.76
C ASP A 11 -3.11 -8.64 7.53
N LEU A 12 -3.34 -8.25 6.28
CA LEU A 12 -3.66 -6.86 5.93
C LEU A 12 -5.16 -6.62 6.08
N PRO A 13 -5.55 -5.43 6.55
CA PRO A 13 -6.97 -5.06 6.53
C PRO A 13 -7.46 -4.86 5.10
N LEU A 14 -8.77 -4.74 4.96
CA LEU A 14 -9.37 -4.56 3.64
C LEU A 14 -8.90 -3.29 2.94
N PHE A 15 -8.62 -2.24 3.71
CA PHE A 15 -8.12 -0.97 3.18
C PHE A 15 -6.86 -0.59 3.92
N LEU A 16 -5.89 -0.09 3.18
CA LEU A 16 -4.58 0.24 3.72
C LEU A 16 -4.38 1.75 3.68
N SER A 17 -3.70 2.27 4.71
CA SER A 17 -3.25 3.65 4.71
C SER A 17 -1.88 3.75 4.06
N ALA A 18 -1.43 4.99 3.79
CA ALA A 18 -0.09 5.20 3.26
C ALA A 18 0.98 4.62 4.18
N ALA A 19 0.77 4.75 5.50
CA ALA A 19 1.72 4.20 6.47
C ALA A 19 1.80 2.68 6.37
N MET A 20 0.65 2.04 6.20
CA MET A 20 0.63 0.58 6.06
C MET A 20 1.31 0.13 4.78
N VAL A 21 1.09 0.83 3.68
CA VAL A 21 1.75 0.51 2.41
C VAL A 21 3.26 0.65 2.58
N ALA A 22 3.71 1.69 3.28
CA ALA A 22 5.14 1.87 3.53
C ALA A 22 5.71 0.68 4.30
N GLN A 23 5.00 0.20 5.31
CA GLN A 23 5.47 -0.93 6.10
C GLN A 23 5.53 -2.21 5.26
N VAL A 24 4.52 -2.44 4.44
CA VAL A 24 4.48 -3.64 3.62
C VAL A 24 5.61 -3.63 2.59
N LEU A 25 5.85 -2.50 1.97
CA LEU A 25 6.87 -2.40 0.92
C LEU A 25 8.27 -2.15 1.48
N GLY A 26 8.37 -1.78 2.75
CA GLY A 26 9.68 -1.48 3.36
C GLY A 26 10.26 -0.17 2.87
N ILE A 27 9.43 0.81 2.59
CA ILE A 27 9.88 2.12 2.11
C ILE A 27 9.49 3.19 3.13
N SER A 28 10.06 4.39 2.94
CA SER A 28 9.74 5.49 3.84
C SER A 28 8.29 5.94 3.65
N PRO A 29 7.69 6.57 4.68
CA PRO A 29 6.33 7.10 4.53
C PRO A 29 6.19 8.11 3.41
N SER A 30 7.20 8.95 3.21
CA SER A 30 7.12 9.95 2.13
C SER A 30 7.18 9.28 0.77
N SER A 31 7.97 8.23 0.61
CA SER A 31 8.00 7.48 -0.63
C SER A 31 6.66 6.77 -0.88
N SER A 32 6.07 6.24 0.16
CA SER A 32 4.76 5.60 0.06
C SER A 32 3.70 6.62 -0.38
N TYR A 33 3.72 7.78 0.22
CA TYR A 33 2.76 8.82 -0.11
C TYR A 33 2.89 9.24 -1.57
N ALA A 34 4.12 9.40 -2.04
CA ALA A 34 4.37 9.72 -3.44
C ALA A 34 3.85 8.60 -4.36
N LEU A 35 4.04 7.35 -3.94
CA LEU A 35 3.56 6.22 -4.71
C LEU A 35 2.03 6.22 -4.83
N LEU A 36 1.34 6.57 -3.77
CA LEU A 36 -0.11 6.62 -3.77
C LEU A 36 -0.64 7.69 -4.72
N HIS A 37 0.16 8.71 -5.00
CA HIS A 37 -0.22 9.76 -5.93
C HIS A 37 0.26 9.48 -7.35
N SER A 38 1.00 8.39 -7.54
CA SER A 38 1.50 8.08 -8.87
C SER A 38 0.38 7.51 -9.73
N LYS A 39 0.53 7.70 -11.02
CA LYS A 39 -0.45 7.23 -11.98
C LYS A 39 -0.42 5.71 -12.05
N GLY A 40 -1.58 5.11 -12.01
CA GLY A 40 -1.68 3.67 -12.13
C GLY A 40 -1.67 2.90 -10.84
N PHE A 41 -1.38 3.56 -9.72
CA PHE A 41 -1.42 2.89 -8.43
C PHE A 41 -2.86 2.87 -7.93
N PRO A 42 -3.35 1.71 -7.44
CA PRO A 42 -4.75 1.59 -7.02
C PRO A 42 -5.00 2.35 -5.72
N THR A 43 -5.82 3.37 -5.78
CA THR A 43 -6.22 4.14 -4.61
C THR A 43 -7.70 4.42 -4.68
N LEU A 44 -8.28 4.68 -3.50
CA LEU A 44 -9.66 5.10 -3.37
C LEU A 44 -9.69 6.30 -2.44
N ARG A 45 -10.36 7.35 -2.88
CA ARG A 45 -10.48 8.56 -2.06
C ARG A 45 -11.82 8.52 -1.32
N VAL A 46 -11.74 8.57 0.01
CA VAL A 46 -12.92 8.54 0.87
C VAL A 46 -12.85 9.74 1.80
N GLY A 47 -13.81 10.65 1.65
CA GLY A 47 -13.75 11.90 2.39
C GLY A 47 -12.50 12.66 1.99
N GLY A 48 -11.71 13.08 2.95
CA GLY A 48 -10.46 13.75 2.68
C GLY A 48 -9.26 12.82 2.73
N ARG A 49 -9.49 11.49 2.72
CA ARG A 49 -8.43 10.52 2.91
C ARG A 49 -8.26 9.64 1.69
N ILE A 50 -7.03 9.18 1.49
CA ILE A 50 -6.72 8.23 0.43
C ILE A 50 -6.44 6.89 1.09
N VAL A 51 -7.11 5.84 0.62
CA VAL A 51 -6.90 4.48 1.09
C VAL A 51 -6.62 3.58 -0.11
N VAL A 52 -6.01 2.43 0.16
CA VAL A 52 -5.63 1.49 -0.88
C VAL A 52 -6.39 0.19 -0.65
N PRO A 53 -7.27 -0.22 -1.57
CA PRO A 53 -7.94 -1.52 -1.43
C PRO A 53 -6.92 -2.64 -1.44
N ARG A 54 -7.00 -3.53 -0.45
CA ARG A 54 -6.01 -4.59 -0.28
C ARG A 54 -5.86 -5.46 -1.52
N ASP A 55 -6.99 -5.91 -2.07
CA ASP A 55 -6.93 -6.85 -3.19
C ASP A 55 -6.29 -6.21 -4.41
N GLN A 56 -6.59 -4.94 -4.65
CA GLN A 56 -5.98 -4.23 -5.78
C GLN A 56 -4.51 -3.96 -5.53
N PHE A 57 -4.15 -3.69 -4.28
CA PHE A 57 -2.75 -3.50 -3.92
C PHE A 57 -1.95 -4.78 -4.19
N ILE A 58 -2.50 -5.92 -3.78
CA ILE A 58 -1.83 -7.20 -4.00
C ILE A 58 -1.62 -7.45 -5.50
N ALA A 59 -2.65 -7.20 -6.29
CA ALA A 59 -2.54 -7.37 -7.74
C ALA A 59 -1.48 -6.45 -8.32
N TRP A 60 -1.42 -5.21 -7.83
CA TRP A 60 -0.40 -4.27 -8.28
C TRP A 60 1.01 -4.78 -7.98
N VAL A 61 1.20 -5.28 -6.77
CA VAL A 61 2.51 -5.81 -6.37
C VAL A 61 2.90 -6.98 -7.27
N GLU A 62 1.96 -7.88 -7.52
CA GLU A 62 2.25 -9.05 -8.34
C GLU A 62 2.58 -8.69 -9.77
N GLN A 63 2.00 -7.62 -10.28
CA GLN A 63 2.30 -7.16 -11.63
C GLN A 63 3.66 -6.50 -11.73
N HIS A 64 4.23 -6.06 -10.62
CA HIS A 64 5.48 -5.32 -10.61
C HIS A 64 6.65 -6.12 -10.02
N THR A 65 6.47 -7.41 -9.83
CA THR A 65 7.56 -8.26 -9.31
C THR A 65 8.00 -9.35 -10.32
#